data_e110a90c0df983fa1af63f2c9305e7b5
#
_entry.id   e110a90c0df983fa1af63f2c9305e7b5
#
_cell.length_a   1.000
_cell.length_b   1.000
_cell.length_c   1.000
_cell.angle_alpha   90.00
_cell.angle_beta   90.00
_cell.angle_gamma   90.00
#
_symmetry.space_group_name_H-M   'P 1'
#
loop_
_entity.id
_entity.type
_entity.pdbx_description
1 polymer ?
#
loop_
_entity_poly.entity_id
_entity_poly.type
_entity_poly.pdbx_seq_one_letter_code
_entity_poly.pdbx_strand_id
1 'polypeptide(L)'
;VRTRFTVATGIAVITTVLAATVSGCGSGSGSSGKTIKVVYQKQLNSSNTVQPDFLAAQVKEFEKANPGTTVKLVPVTASENDYYTKIQLMMRSPVTAPDLVYEDTATINSDVASGYLKPLDSYLSTWKDWSRYATASKAAMKYAKDGKTYGVPDNTDTRGIWYNKTLLKQAGIALPWQPKTWADVLAAANAIKAKVPGVTPLNVYTGTAGGEQSSMQGFEMLLYGTAAGGDSLYNAAQQKWVVGSPGFKDALNFLHTVYSQGLGPKVQTALGVNIGAQVGTEMIPQGKLAIDLDGSWMPNNWIRTGPKPWPQWETTMGEAAMPTQNGQDKGKVSMSGGWAWSIPAKAKNTDLAWKFLQSLETETASAQWNNVNATIPTRQDVAADPTYLKALPTNQFFSGLVADTYYRPGVPAYTQVSSAIQKAMESVTTGQASVDKAASTFDNDVKSAVGADNTMQGTQ
;
A
#
# COMPACT_ATOMS: atom_id res chain seq x y z
N VAL A 1 -30.52 -2.75 57.99
CA VAL A 1 -31.10 -1.49 58.46
C VAL A 1 -31.39 -0.67 57.19
N ARG A 2 -32.68 -0.52 56.91
CA ARG A 2 -33.26 0.30 55.81
C ARG A 2 -33.23 1.75 56.27
N THR A 3 -32.87 2.67 55.36
CA THR A 3 -33.41 4.03 55.43
C THR A 3 -33.67 4.57 54.03
N ARG A 4 -34.95 4.77 53.75
CA ARG A 4 -35.49 5.49 52.60
C ARG A 4 -35.46 6.98 52.95
N PHE A 5 -35.05 7.84 52.02
CA PHE A 5 -35.46 9.25 52.00
C PHE A 5 -36.12 9.60 50.67
N THR A 6 -37.39 9.95 50.81
CA THR A 6 -38.27 10.56 49.81
C THR A 6 -38.24 12.07 50.04
N VAL A 7 -38.01 12.86 49.03
CA VAL A 7 -38.38 14.31 49.02
C VAL A 7 -39.00 14.66 47.69
N ALA A 8 -40.12 15.32 47.81
CA ALA A 8 -41.09 15.64 46.77
C ALA A 8 -40.84 17.02 46.11
N THR A 9 -41.20 17.07 44.83
CA THR A 9 -42.01 18.08 44.12
C THR A 9 -41.75 19.58 44.31
N GLY A 10 -41.44 20.25 43.25
CA GLY A 10 -41.59 21.69 43.06
C GLY A 10 -41.59 22.06 41.56
N ILE A 11 -42.79 22.10 40.97
CA ILE A 11 -43.06 22.62 39.60
C ILE A 11 -43.19 24.15 39.74
N ALA A 12 -42.36 24.87 38.96
CA ALA A 12 -42.62 26.29 38.66
C ALA A 12 -42.56 26.49 37.14
N VAL A 13 -43.72 26.63 36.52
CA VAL A 13 -43.92 27.04 35.14
C VAL A 13 -43.84 28.57 35.13
N ILE A 14 -42.86 29.10 34.42
CA ILE A 14 -42.85 30.52 34.02
C ILE A 14 -42.88 30.55 32.49
N THR A 15 -44.05 30.86 31.96
CA THR A 15 -44.32 31.18 30.56
C THR A 15 -43.97 32.63 30.32
N THR A 16 -42.91 32.89 29.59
CA THR A 16 -42.64 34.25 29.06
C THR A 16 -42.77 34.19 27.51
N VAL A 17 -43.87 34.74 27.03
CA VAL A 17 -44.10 34.99 25.62
C VAL A 17 -43.27 36.19 25.22
N LEU A 18 -42.29 35.99 24.35
CA LEU A 18 -41.65 37.11 23.64
C LEU A 18 -42.00 37.01 22.16
N ALA A 19 -42.87 37.87 21.71
CA ALA A 19 -43.13 38.14 20.30
C ALA A 19 -41.89 38.78 19.69
N ALA A 20 -41.19 38.07 18.79
CA ALA A 20 -40.13 38.62 17.98
C ALA A 20 -40.67 38.79 16.55
N THR A 21 -40.73 40.05 16.13
CA THR A 21 -41.08 40.58 14.84
C THR A 21 -40.31 39.92 13.71
N VAL A 22 -41.03 39.38 12.77
CA VAL A 22 -40.52 39.00 11.44
C VAL A 22 -40.18 40.28 10.69
N SER A 23 -38.93 40.54 10.45
CA SER A 23 -38.46 41.60 9.57
C SER A 23 -37.42 41.03 8.61
N GLY A 24 -37.77 41.09 7.34
CA GLY A 24 -36.81 41.32 6.28
C GLY A 24 -36.19 40.06 5.63
N CYS A 25 -36.81 39.69 4.51
CA CYS A 25 -36.11 39.05 3.41
C CYS A 25 -34.89 39.88 3.03
N GLY A 26 -33.73 39.37 3.43
CA GLY A 26 -32.47 39.70 2.80
C GLY A 26 -32.08 38.50 1.99
N SER A 27 -32.35 38.49 0.68
CA SER A 27 -31.72 37.57 -0.28
C SER A 27 -30.24 37.90 -0.38
N GLY A 28 -29.50 37.56 0.66
CA GLY A 28 -28.07 37.39 0.58
C GLY A 28 -27.84 36.08 -0.16
N SER A 29 -27.51 36.13 -1.44
CA SER A 29 -26.83 35.05 -2.14
C SER A 29 -25.49 34.84 -1.44
N GLY A 30 -25.52 34.15 -0.30
CA GLY A 30 -24.37 33.58 0.30
C GLY A 30 -23.85 32.54 -0.69
N SER A 31 -22.79 32.87 -1.41
CA SER A 31 -21.96 31.95 -2.12
C SER A 31 -21.61 30.86 -1.09
N SER A 32 -22.36 29.74 -1.10
CA SER A 32 -22.00 28.55 -0.37
C SER A 32 -20.68 28.09 -0.98
N GLY A 33 -19.57 28.46 -0.36
CA GLY A 33 -18.23 28.11 -0.82
C GLY A 33 -18.21 26.60 -1.08
N LYS A 34 -17.84 26.23 -2.29
CA LYS A 34 -17.78 24.82 -2.67
C LYS A 34 -16.63 24.18 -1.91
N THR A 35 -16.96 23.44 -0.89
CA THR A 35 -15.96 22.73 -0.05
C THR A 35 -15.96 21.25 -0.43
N ILE A 36 -14.78 20.69 -0.67
CA ILE A 36 -14.56 19.25 -0.79
C ILE A 36 -13.74 18.71 0.36
N LYS A 37 -13.98 17.45 0.73
CA LYS A 37 -13.20 16.68 1.71
C LYS A 37 -12.33 15.68 0.97
N VAL A 38 -11.05 15.71 1.21
CA VAL A 38 -10.04 14.81 0.61
C VAL A 38 -9.45 13.96 1.72
N VAL A 39 -9.70 12.66 1.66
CA VAL A 39 -9.22 11.70 2.65
C VAL A 39 -7.99 10.97 2.12
N TYR A 40 -6.96 10.86 2.97
CA TYR A 40 -5.74 10.13 2.69
C TYR A 40 -5.17 9.49 3.96
N GLN A 41 -4.30 8.50 3.82
CA GLN A 41 -3.65 7.85 4.94
C GLN A 41 -2.52 8.72 5.50
N LYS A 42 -2.45 8.79 6.83
CA LYS A 42 -1.24 9.15 7.56
C LYS A 42 -0.79 7.93 8.34
N GLN A 43 0.43 7.46 8.08
CA GLN A 43 0.96 6.28 8.76
C GLN A 43 0.99 6.47 10.27
N LEU A 44 0.61 5.42 10.99
CA LEU A 44 0.59 5.42 12.45
C LEU A 44 2.02 5.58 12.99
N ASN A 45 2.19 6.47 13.97
CA ASN A 45 3.49 6.75 14.60
C ASN A 45 4.62 7.15 13.65
N SER A 46 4.28 7.64 12.45
CA SER A 46 5.24 8.13 11.47
C SER A 46 5.44 9.64 11.58
N SER A 47 6.69 10.07 11.55
CA SER A 47 7.07 11.48 11.39
C SER A 47 7.13 11.92 9.93
N ASN A 48 6.76 11.06 8.99
CA ASN A 48 6.76 11.35 7.57
C ASN A 48 5.67 12.39 7.24
N THR A 49 6.07 13.54 6.72
CA THR A 49 5.19 14.64 6.30
C THR A 49 5.16 14.83 4.78
N VAL A 50 5.82 13.98 4.01
CA VAL A 50 5.95 14.13 2.55
C VAL A 50 4.61 14.27 1.87
N GLN A 51 3.67 13.36 2.12
CA GLN A 51 2.32 13.43 1.52
C GLN A 51 1.48 14.61 2.06
N PRO A 52 1.39 14.83 3.39
CA PRO A 52 0.71 16.02 3.91
C PRO A 52 1.24 17.34 3.33
N ASP A 53 2.55 17.50 3.24
CA ASP A 53 3.17 18.73 2.75
C ASP A 53 2.92 18.92 1.25
N PHE A 54 3.04 17.85 0.45
CA PHE A 54 2.70 17.87 -0.97
C PHE A 54 1.23 18.26 -1.18
N LEU A 55 0.30 17.60 -0.50
CA LEU A 55 -1.13 17.88 -0.64
C LEU A 55 -1.47 19.31 -0.19
N ALA A 56 -0.87 19.80 0.89
CA ALA A 56 -1.08 21.17 1.35
C ALA A 56 -0.61 22.21 0.31
N ALA A 57 0.52 21.95 -0.35
CA ALA A 57 1.00 22.81 -1.44
C ALA A 57 0.03 22.80 -2.64
N GLN A 58 -0.44 21.61 -3.04
CA GLN A 58 -1.41 21.48 -4.15
C GLN A 58 -2.75 22.14 -3.83
N VAL A 59 -3.24 22.04 -2.59
CA VAL A 59 -4.46 22.74 -2.14
C VAL A 59 -4.32 24.25 -2.31
N LYS A 60 -3.19 24.80 -1.85
CA LYS A 60 -2.94 26.26 -1.96
C LYS A 60 -2.97 26.74 -3.41
N GLU A 61 -2.34 26.02 -4.32
CA GLU A 61 -2.35 26.38 -5.75
C GLU A 61 -3.74 26.21 -6.37
N PHE A 62 -4.45 25.13 -6.00
CA PHE A 62 -5.80 24.87 -6.49
C PHE A 62 -6.81 25.95 -6.04
N GLU A 63 -6.81 26.32 -4.76
CA GLU A 63 -7.71 27.34 -4.22
C GLU A 63 -7.42 28.74 -4.82
N LYS A 64 -6.14 29.04 -5.05
CA LYS A 64 -5.73 30.27 -5.75
C LYS A 64 -6.26 30.31 -7.19
N ALA A 65 -6.23 29.19 -7.90
CA ALA A 65 -6.74 29.07 -9.27
C ALA A 65 -8.27 28.97 -9.34
N ASN A 66 -8.95 28.63 -8.24
CA ASN A 66 -10.40 28.45 -8.14
C ASN A 66 -10.99 29.24 -6.96
N PRO A 67 -11.08 30.59 -7.06
CA PRO A 67 -11.58 31.43 -5.97
C PRO A 67 -12.97 31.00 -5.49
N GLY A 68 -13.19 31.01 -4.18
CA GLY A 68 -14.44 30.61 -3.55
C GLY A 68 -14.60 29.08 -3.38
N THR A 69 -13.55 28.30 -3.66
CA THR A 69 -13.48 26.88 -3.32
C THR A 69 -12.62 26.64 -2.08
N THR A 70 -12.89 25.55 -1.36
CA THR A 70 -12.09 25.12 -0.21
C THR A 70 -11.85 23.62 -0.30
N VAL A 71 -10.60 23.20 -0.13
CA VAL A 71 -10.21 21.78 -0.07
C VAL A 71 -9.81 21.44 1.37
N LYS A 72 -10.64 20.65 2.04
CA LYS A 72 -10.36 20.18 3.40
C LYS A 72 -9.63 18.85 3.35
N LEU A 73 -8.35 18.86 3.66
CA LEU A 73 -7.56 17.64 3.86
C LEU A 73 -7.96 16.94 5.17
N VAL A 74 -8.24 15.66 5.10
CA VAL A 74 -8.68 14.82 6.24
C VAL A 74 -7.74 13.62 6.34
N PRO A 75 -6.59 13.76 7.04
CA PRO A 75 -5.70 12.65 7.28
C PRO A 75 -6.35 11.62 8.21
N VAL A 76 -6.29 10.35 7.82
CA VAL A 76 -6.68 9.23 8.67
C VAL A 76 -5.41 8.59 9.21
N THR A 77 -5.08 8.88 10.46
CA THR A 77 -3.94 8.25 11.14
C THR A 77 -4.29 6.83 11.54
N ALA A 78 -3.67 5.86 10.89
CA ALA A 78 -3.98 4.44 11.07
C ALA A 78 -2.88 3.54 10.48
N SER A 79 -2.87 2.26 10.93
CA SER A 79 -2.24 1.19 10.17
C SER A 79 -2.92 1.06 8.80
N GLU A 80 -2.30 0.37 7.86
CA GLU A 80 -2.84 0.23 6.51
C GLU A 80 -4.21 -0.46 6.51
N ASN A 81 -4.33 -1.60 7.17
CA ASN A 81 -5.59 -2.35 7.28
C ASN A 81 -6.70 -1.56 8.00
N ASP A 82 -6.34 -0.80 9.03
CA ASP A 82 -7.28 0.09 9.73
C ASP A 82 -7.72 1.26 8.85
N TYR A 83 -6.82 1.78 8.01
CA TYR A 83 -7.14 2.81 7.04
C TYR A 83 -8.22 2.33 6.07
N TYR A 84 -8.04 1.18 5.46
CA TYR A 84 -9.03 0.59 4.55
C TYR A 84 -10.39 0.45 5.23
N THR A 85 -10.43 -0.10 6.44
CA THR A 85 -11.66 -0.23 7.21
C THR A 85 -12.33 1.12 7.49
N LYS A 86 -11.55 2.13 7.86
CA LYS A 86 -12.07 3.47 8.19
C LYS A 86 -12.65 4.17 6.97
N ILE A 87 -11.97 4.15 5.82
CA ILE A 87 -12.50 4.79 4.60
C ILE A 87 -13.77 4.08 4.10
N GLN A 88 -13.84 2.77 4.17
CA GLN A 88 -15.05 2.01 3.86
C GLN A 88 -16.23 2.43 4.76
N LEU A 89 -16.01 2.56 6.07
CA LEU A 89 -17.03 3.07 6.99
C LEU A 89 -17.47 4.49 6.65
N MET A 90 -16.52 5.37 6.29
CA MET A 90 -16.84 6.74 5.89
C MET A 90 -17.70 6.78 4.62
N MET A 91 -17.40 5.93 3.63
CA MET A 91 -18.09 5.90 2.34
C MET A 91 -19.52 5.33 2.41
N ARG A 92 -19.87 4.61 3.48
CA ARG A 92 -21.22 4.05 3.68
C ARG A 92 -22.33 5.10 3.81
N SER A 93 -22.03 6.29 4.27
CA SER A 93 -23.02 7.32 4.56
C SER A 93 -22.75 8.63 3.81
N PRO A 94 -23.76 9.30 3.25
CA PRO A 94 -23.59 10.62 2.62
C PRO A 94 -23.22 11.73 3.62
N VAL A 95 -23.32 11.46 4.93
CA VAL A 95 -22.92 12.41 5.98
C VAL A 95 -21.40 12.37 6.18
N THR A 96 -20.83 11.17 6.12
CA THR A 96 -19.39 10.94 6.40
C THR A 96 -18.54 10.80 5.14
N ALA A 97 -19.14 10.46 4.00
CA ALA A 97 -18.41 10.26 2.76
C ALA A 97 -17.53 11.48 2.41
N PRO A 98 -16.27 11.26 2.06
CA PRO A 98 -15.44 12.30 1.47
C PRO A 98 -15.87 12.56 0.01
N ASP A 99 -15.32 13.62 -0.58
CA ASP A 99 -15.52 13.90 -1.99
C ASP A 99 -14.41 13.27 -2.85
N LEU A 100 -13.23 13.06 -2.28
CA LEU A 100 -12.10 12.36 -2.89
C LEU A 100 -11.41 11.49 -1.84
N VAL A 101 -11.01 10.28 -2.21
CA VAL A 101 -10.35 9.33 -1.33
C VAL A 101 -9.11 8.74 -2.00
N TYR A 102 -8.04 8.57 -1.24
CA TYR A 102 -6.81 7.92 -1.68
C TYR A 102 -6.91 6.42 -1.37
N GLU A 103 -7.01 5.61 -2.41
CA GLU A 103 -7.28 4.16 -2.34
C GLU A 103 -6.02 3.37 -2.69
N ASP A 104 -5.75 2.30 -1.96
CA ASP A 104 -4.83 1.27 -2.42
C ASP A 104 -5.49 0.49 -3.58
N THR A 105 -4.73 0.21 -4.62
CA THR A 105 -5.21 -0.53 -5.80
C THR A 105 -5.81 -1.90 -5.47
N ALA A 106 -5.42 -2.51 -4.33
CA ALA A 106 -5.98 -3.78 -3.86
C ALA A 106 -7.43 -3.68 -3.36
N THR A 107 -7.83 -2.50 -2.85
CA THR A 107 -9.16 -2.34 -2.23
C THR A 107 -10.23 -1.90 -3.22
N ILE A 108 -9.84 -1.29 -4.34
CA ILE A 108 -10.77 -0.70 -5.32
C ILE A 108 -11.86 -1.69 -5.74
N ASN A 109 -11.50 -2.92 -6.11
CA ASN A 109 -12.47 -3.89 -6.58
C ASN A 109 -13.48 -4.33 -5.49
N SER A 110 -13.05 -4.44 -4.23
CA SER A 110 -13.93 -4.75 -3.10
C SER A 110 -14.87 -3.57 -2.80
N ASP A 111 -14.36 -2.35 -2.91
CA ASP A 111 -15.13 -1.14 -2.63
C ASP A 111 -16.13 -0.82 -3.74
N VAL A 112 -15.79 -1.12 -5.00
CA VAL A 112 -16.74 -1.11 -6.12
C VAL A 112 -17.82 -2.15 -5.92
N ALA A 113 -17.47 -3.39 -5.57
CA ALA A 113 -18.43 -4.45 -5.32
C ALA A 113 -19.40 -4.12 -4.17
N SER A 114 -18.93 -3.34 -3.20
CA SER A 114 -19.72 -2.82 -2.07
C SER A 114 -20.53 -1.57 -2.40
N GLY A 115 -20.40 -1.03 -3.62
CA GLY A 115 -21.10 0.18 -4.06
C GLY A 115 -20.56 1.48 -3.44
N TYR A 116 -19.31 1.49 -3.01
CA TYR A 116 -18.71 2.64 -2.34
C TYR A 116 -18.11 3.66 -3.30
N LEU A 117 -17.69 3.25 -4.48
CA LEU A 117 -17.03 4.10 -5.46
C LEU A 117 -17.93 4.42 -6.65
N LYS A 118 -17.68 5.55 -7.28
CA LYS A 118 -18.37 6.05 -8.48
C LYS A 118 -17.54 5.73 -9.73
N PRO A 119 -18.17 5.27 -10.85
CA PRO A 119 -17.46 5.14 -12.12
C PRO A 119 -17.04 6.50 -12.66
N LEU A 120 -15.84 6.57 -13.22
CA LEU A 120 -15.21 7.81 -13.70
C LEU A 120 -15.21 7.95 -15.23
N ASP A 121 -15.77 7.00 -15.97
CA ASP A 121 -15.68 6.93 -17.43
C ASP A 121 -16.15 8.21 -18.14
N SER A 122 -17.23 8.85 -17.63
CA SER A 122 -17.73 10.10 -18.19
C SER A 122 -16.73 11.26 -18.07
N TYR A 123 -15.95 11.29 -17.00
CA TYR A 123 -14.89 12.27 -16.78
C TYR A 123 -13.64 11.93 -17.61
N LEU A 124 -13.26 10.66 -17.61
CA LEU A 124 -12.07 10.15 -18.29
C LEU A 124 -12.17 10.30 -19.82
N SER A 125 -13.37 10.13 -20.38
CA SER A 125 -13.60 10.25 -21.84
C SER A 125 -13.28 11.64 -22.41
N THR A 126 -13.37 12.67 -21.57
CA THR A 126 -13.10 14.06 -21.94
C THR A 126 -11.72 14.55 -21.48
N TRP A 127 -11.02 13.79 -20.67
CA TRP A 127 -9.72 14.15 -20.12
C TRP A 127 -8.59 13.67 -21.01
N LYS A 128 -7.95 14.59 -21.73
CA LYS A 128 -6.89 14.27 -22.70
C LYS A 128 -5.70 13.54 -22.09
N ASP A 129 -5.34 13.88 -20.84
CA ASP A 129 -4.18 13.29 -20.16
C ASP A 129 -4.38 11.81 -19.82
N TRP A 130 -5.64 11.32 -19.78
CA TRP A 130 -5.89 9.90 -19.58
C TRP A 130 -5.18 8.99 -20.59
N SER A 131 -4.94 9.47 -21.80
CA SER A 131 -4.17 8.74 -22.82
C SER A 131 -2.70 8.53 -22.43
N ARG A 132 -2.17 9.34 -21.53
CA ARG A 132 -0.77 9.30 -21.05
C ARG A 132 -0.50 8.18 -20.05
N TYR A 133 -1.53 7.60 -19.44
CA TYR A 133 -1.37 6.57 -18.43
C TYR A 133 -1.05 5.20 -19.02
N ALA A 134 -0.18 4.45 -18.34
CA ALA A 134 0.20 3.10 -18.71
C ALA A 134 -1.02 2.16 -18.75
N THR A 135 -1.05 1.27 -19.73
CA THR A 135 -2.19 0.35 -19.95
C THR A 135 -2.42 -0.55 -18.74
N ALA A 136 -1.36 -1.07 -18.11
CA ALA A 136 -1.46 -1.93 -16.93
C ALA A 136 -2.05 -1.17 -15.73
N SER A 137 -1.60 0.08 -15.48
CA SER A 137 -2.13 0.93 -14.40
C SER A 137 -3.61 1.26 -14.62
N LYS A 138 -4.01 1.55 -15.86
CA LYS A 138 -5.43 1.74 -16.22
C LYS A 138 -6.27 0.48 -16.02
N ALA A 139 -5.70 -0.69 -16.35
CA ALA A 139 -6.39 -1.96 -16.17
C ALA A 139 -6.66 -2.28 -14.68
N ALA A 140 -5.73 -1.94 -13.79
CA ALA A 140 -5.90 -2.11 -12.34
C ALA A 140 -7.07 -1.30 -11.76
N MET A 141 -7.49 -0.22 -12.44
CA MET A 141 -8.61 0.63 -12.02
C MET A 141 -9.98 0.14 -12.53
N LYS A 142 -9.99 -0.90 -13.37
CA LYS A 142 -11.24 -1.42 -13.94
C LYS A 142 -11.86 -2.50 -13.09
N TYR A 143 -13.17 -2.42 -12.93
CA TYR A 143 -13.95 -3.49 -12.32
C TYR A 143 -14.38 -4.51 -13.39
N ALA A 144 -14.00 -5.76 -13.19
CA ALA A 144 -14.20 -6.80 -14.22
C ALA A 144 -15.67 -7.07 -14.59
N LYS A 145 -16.62 -6.85 -13.64
CA LYS A 145 -18.04 -7.17 -13.89
C LYS A 145 -18.74 -6.16 -14.81
N ASP A 146 -18.36 -4.90 -14.81
CA ASP A 146 -19.01 -3.86 -15.62
C ASP A 146 -18.08 -3.15 -16.59
N GLY A 147 -16.77 -3.44 -16.53
CA GLY A 147 -15.74 -2.89 -17.38
C GLY A 147 -15.44 -1.41 -17.16
N LYS A 148 -16.06 -0.78 -16.15
CA LYS A 148 -15.88 0.65 -15.85
C LYS A 148 -14.65 0.90 -15.01
N THR A 149 -14.16 2.14 -15.07
CA THR A 149 -12.99 2.62 -14.35
C THR A 149 -13.41 3.40 -13.11
N TYR A 150 -12.78 3.10 -11.95
CA TYR A 150 -13.20 3.65 -10.65
C TYR A 150 -12.13 4.46 -9.93
N GLY A 151 -10.96 4.62 -10.51
CA GLY A 151 -9.90 5.44 -9.97
C GLY A 151 -8.98 5.99 -11.06
N VAL A 152 -8.18 6.98 -10.68
CA VAL A 152 -7.04 7.45 -11.46
C VAL A 152 -5.78 7.00 -10.72
N PRO A 153 -4.94 6.15 -11.32
CA PRO A 153 -3.75 5.65 -10.64
C PRO A 153 -2.72 6.77 -10.52
N ASP A 154 -2.37 7.11 -9.29
CA ASP A 154 -1.46 8.19 -8.93
C ASP A 154 0.02 7.77 -9.07
N ASN A 155 0.31 6.58 -8.58
CA ASN A 155 1.63 5.99 -8.66
C ASN A 155 1.57 4.46 -8.77
N THR A 156 2.70 3.87 -9.13
CA THR A 156 2.99 2.46 -8.92
C THR A 156 4.34 2.31 -8.24
N ASP A 157 4.70 1.10 -7.93
CA ASP A 157 5.96 0.74 -7.29
C ASP A 157 6.47 -0.60 -7.86
N THR A 158 7.70 -0.94 -7.57
CA THR A 158 8.23 -2.27 -7.75
C THR A 158 9.01 -2.67 -6.50
N ARG A 159 9.15 -3.95 -6.29
CA ARG A 159 9.85 -4.53 -5.14
C ARG A 159 11.07 -5.30 -5.59
N GLY A 160 12.07 -5.29 -4.74
CA GLY A 160 13.33 -6.00 -4.96
C GLY A 160 14.06 -6.18 -3.64
N ILE A 161 15.36 -6.25 -3.73
CA ILE A 161 16.26 -6.40 -2.58
C ILE A 161 17.05 -5.11 -2.40
N TRP A 162 17.01 -4.57 -1.20
CA TRP A 162 17.93 -3.57 -0.71
C TRP A 162 19.04 -4.25 0.09
N TYR A 163 20.29 -3.85 -0.08
CA TYR A 163 21.38 -4.40 0.70
C TYR A 163 22.42 -3.34 1.10
N ASN A 164 22.98 -3.48 2.29
CA ASN A 164 24.05 -2.62 2.79
C ASN A 164 25.39 -3.12 2.25
N LYS A 165 26.02 -2.34 1.36
CA LYS A 165 27.28 -2.66 0.69
C LYS A 165 28.43 -2.92 1.69
N THR A 166 28.46 -2.17 2.79
CA THR A 166 29.51 -2.32 3.80
C THR A 166 29.38 -3.64 4.56
N LEU A 167 28.15 -3.98 4.98
CA LEU A 167 27.87 -5.23 5.72
C LEU A 167 28.10 -6.46 4.84
N LEU A 168 27.71 -6.40 3.56
CA LEU A 168 27.97 -7.49 2.61
C LEU A 168 29.49 -7.71 2.41
N LYS A 169 30.27 -6.62 2.25
CA LYS A 169 31.74 -6.73 2.17
C LYS A 169 32.35 -7.36 3.43
N GLN A 170 31.87 -6.95 4.62
CA GLN A 170 32.31 -7.55 5.90
C GLN A 170 32.01 -9.04 5.97
N ALA A 171 30.88 -9.45 5.39
CA ALA A 171 30.52 -10.88 5.27
C ALA A 171 31.31 -11.63 4.19
N GLY A 172 32.16 -10.93 3.41
CA GLY A 172 32.95 -11.51 2.32
C GLY A 172 32.15 -11.72 1.03
N ILE A 173 31.04 -11.00 0.85
CA ILE A 173 30.21 -11.07 -0.33
C ILE A 173 30.68 -10.06 -1.36
N ALA A 174 30.89 -10.49 -2.61
CA ALA A 174 31.33 -9.65 -3.71
C ALA A 174 30.25 -8.66 -4.13
N LEU A 175 30.67 -7.46 -4.59
CA LEU A 175 29.78 -6.41 -5.09
C LEU A 175 30.06 -6.09 -6.56
N PRO A 176 29.06 -5.68 -7.36
CA PRO A 176 27.64 -5.65 -6.99
C PRO A 176 27.10 -7.05 -6.72
N TRP A 177 26.28 -7.20 -5.66
CA TRP A 177 25.65 -8.48 -5.33
C TRP A 177 24.38 -8.66 -6.14
N GLN A 178 24.33 -9.77 -6.87
CA GLN A 178 23.20 -10.11 -7.77
C GLN A 178 22.85 -11.59 -7.56
N PRO A 179 22.00 -11.91 -6.56
CA PRO A 179 21.58 -13.28 -6.30
C PRO A 179 20.76 -13.81 -7.49
N LYS A 180 20.91 -15.09 -7.79
CA LYS A 180 20.24 -15.75 -8.93
C LYS A 180 19.17 -16.76 -8.49
N THR A 181 19.19 -17.14 -7.23
CA THR A 181 18.26 -18.10 -6.63
C THR A 181 17.94 -17.69 -5.20
N TRP A 182 16.86 -18.25 -4.63
CA TRP A 182 16.60 -18.09 -3.19
C TRP A 182 17.73 -18.64 -2.32
N ALA A 183 18.37 -19.70 -2.78
CA ALA A 183 19.53 -20.26 -2.07
C ALA A 183 20.68 -19.25 -1.94
N ASP A 184 20.91 -18.40 -2.96
CA ASP A 184 21.94 -17.35 -2.89
C ASP A 184 21.56 -16.28 -1.86
N VAL A 185 20.28 -15.93 -1.74
CA VAL A 185 19.80 -14.97 -0.73
C VAL A 185 20.00 -15.52 0.68
N LEU A 186 19.63 -16.79 0.91
CA LEU A 186 19.83 -17.45 2.21
C LEU A 186 21.30 -17.66 2.52
N ALA A 187 22.14 -17.98 1.54
CA ALA A 187 23.59 -18.11 1.71
C ALA A 187 24.24 -16.77 2.14
N ALA A 188 23.82 -15.67 1.52
CA ALA A 188 24.28 -14.33 1.93
C ALA A 188 23.83 -14.00 3.36
N ALA A 189 22.60 -14.27 3.73
CA ALA A 189 22.08 -14.07 5.08
C ALA A 189 22.86 -14.89 6.12
N ASN A 190 23.17 -16.16 5.81
CA ASN A 190 23.98 -17.01 6.67
C ASN A 190 25.44 -16.50 6.82
N ALA A 191 26.04 -16.01 5.73
CA ALA A 191 27.38 -15.42 5.78
C ALA A 191 27.42 -14.16 6.67
N ILE A 192 26.38 -13.32 6.58
CA ILE A 192 26.24 -12.13 7.42
C ILE A 192 26.08 -12.54 8.88
N LYS A 193 25.19 -13.49 9.20
CA LYS A 193 25.00 -13.98 10.56
C LYS A 193 26.30 -14.49 11.18
N ALA A 194 27.11 -15.20 10.39
CA ALA A 194 28.35 -15.80 10.87
C ALA A 194 29.48 -14.76 11.08
N LYS A 195 29.55 -13.70 10.25
CA LYS A 195 30.72 -12.83 10.18
C LYS A 195 30.47 -11.42 10.66
N VAL A 196 29.21 -10.99 10.79
CA VAL A 196 28.83 -9.61 11.17
C VAL A 196 27.93 -9.65 12.42
N PRO A 197 28.51 -9.85 13.61
CA PRO A 197 27.72 -10.00 14.84
C PRO A 197 26.91 -8.74 15.15
N GLY A 198 25.71 -8.90 15.70
CA GLY A 198 24.84 -7.80 16.11
C GLY A 198 24.02 -7.17 14.98
N VAL A 199 24.14 -7.68 13.75
CA VAL A 199 23.35 -7.27 12.58
C VAL A 199 22.27 -8.29 12.28
N THR A 200 21.07 -7.85 11.98
CA THR A 200 20.01 -8.67 11.40
C THR A 200 20.38 -8.97 9.95
N PRO A 201 20.53 -10.25 9.56
CA PRO A 201 20.95 -10.60 8.21
C PRO A 201 19.97 -10.20 7.12
N LEU A 202 18.70 -10.55 7.27
CA LEU A 202 17.66 -10.44 6.25
C LEU A 202 16.33 -10.07 6.90
N ASN A 203 15.67 -9.02 6.41
CA ASN A 203 14.28 -8.76 6.75
C ASN A 203 13.36 -9.33 5.67
N VAL A 204 12.35 -10.08 6.11
CA VAL A 204 11.19 -10.49 5.33
C VAL A 204 9.97 -10.13 6.15
N TYR A 205 9.15 -9.22 5.66
CA TYR A 205 7.93 -8.83 6.36
C TYR A 205 7.00 -10.02 6.55
N THR A 206 6.32 -10.08 7.70
CA THR A 206 5.49 -11.24 8.07
C THR A 206 4.37 -10.85 9.03
N GLY A 207 3.33 -11.68 9.05
CA GLY A 207 2.23 -11.58 10.01
C GLY A 207 1.20 -10.49 9.67
N THR A 208 0.15 -10.50 10.47
CA THR A 208 -1.04 -9.65 10.26
C THR A 208 -0.77 -8.17 10.55
N ALA A 209 0.16 -7.87 11.46
CA ALA A 209 0.52 -6.51 11.81
C ALA A 209 1.25 -5.75 10.69
N GLY A 210 1.94 -6.46 9.80
CA GLY A 210 2.60 -5.90 8.63
C GLY A 210 1.65 -5.59 7.47
N GLY A 211 0.39 -6.09 7.52
CA GLY A 211 -0.60 -5.83 6.47
C GLY A 211 -0.14 -6.27 5.08
N GLU A 212 -0.39 -5.44 4.07
CA GLU A 212 0.00 -5.74 2.68
C GLU A 212 1.53 -5.80 2.48
N GLN A 213 2.34 -5.20 3.33
CA GLN A 213 3.80 -5.40 3.29
C GLN A 213 4.16 -6.87 3.49
N SER A 214 3.47 -7.56 4.42
CA SER A 214 3.65 -9.00 4.63
C SER A 214 3.18 -9.79 3.41
N SER A 215 1.98 -9.54 2.91
CA SER A 215 1.44 -10.27 1.76
C SER A 215 2.30 -10.06 0.51
N MET A 216 2.64 -8.84 0.16
CA MET A 216 3.31 -8.53 -1.11
C MET A 216 4.80 -8.86 -1.09
N GLN A 217 5.66 -8.02 -0.46
CA GLN A 217 7.11 -8.27 -0.50
C GLN A 217 7.57 -9.38 0.43
N GLY A 218 6.80 -9.69 1.46
CA GLY A 218 7.12 -10.80 2.36
C GLY A 218 6.71 -12.17 1.85
N PHE A 219 5.73 -12.27 0.97
CA PHE A 219 5.19 -13.55 0.54
C PHE A 219 4.88 -13.67 -0.96
N GLU A 220 4.02 -12.82 -1.53
CA GLU A 220 3.60 -12.96 -2.93
C GLU A 220 4.77 -12.80 -3.91
N MET A 221 5.76 -11.95 -3.59
CA MET A 221 6.98 -11.85 -4.38
C MET A 221 7.75 -13.18 -4.42
N LEU A 222 7.79 -13.91 -3.30
CA LEU A 222 8.32 -15.27 -3.27
C LEU A 222 7.43 -16.22 -4.09
N LEU A 223 6.13 -16.23 -3.81
CA LEU A 223 5.16 -17.12 -4.44
C LEU A 223 5.18 -17.02 -5.97
N TYR A 224 5.15 -15.81 -6.50
CA TYR A 224 5.23 -15.58 -7.95
C TYR A 224 6.63 -15.88 -8.53
N GLY A 225 7.63 -16.00 -7.70
CA GLY A 225 8.96 -16.49 -8.05
C GLY A 225 9.08 -18.01 -8.10
N THR A 226 8.01 -18.78 -7.83
CA THR A 226 7.97 -20.25 -7.96
C THR A 226 7.62 -20.67 -9.39
N ALA A 227 7.62 -21.99 -9.67
CA ALA A 227 7.41 -22.51 -11.01
C ALA A 227 6.06 -22.15 -11.64
N ALA A 228 4.99 -22.02 -10.82
CA ALA A 228 3.66 -21.65 -11.32
C ALA A 228 3.52 -20.14 -11.64
N GLY A 229 4.49 -19.30 -11.22
CA GLY A 229 4.52 -17.87 -11.54
C GLY A 229 3.22 -17.14 -11.19
N GLY A 230 2.68 -16.38 -12.13
CA GLY A 230 1.46 -15.60 -11.96
C GLY A 230 0.21 -16.37 -11.60
N ASP A 231 0.16 -17.67 -11.91
CA ASP A 231 -0.99 -18.53 -11.60
C ASP A 231 -0.89 -19.19 -10.21
N SER A 232 0.09 -18.80 -9.39
CA SER A 232 0.34 -19.43 -8.08
C SER A 232 -0.70 -19.10 -7.01
N LEU A 233 -1.40 -17.99 -7.13
CA LEU A 233 -2.41 -17.51 -6.15
C LEU A 233 -3.81 -17.44 -6.76
N TYR A 234 -3.93 -16.93 -7.97
CA TYR A 234 -5.19 -16.76 -8.68
C TYR A 234 -5.01 -17.02 -10.18
N ASN A 235 -5.75 -17.97 -10.72
CA ASN A 235 -5.76 -18.21 -12.16
C ASN A 235 -6.80 -17.30 -12.82
N ALA A 236 -6.33 -16.27 -13.51
CA ALA A 236 -7.19 -15.26 -14.14
C ALA A 236 -8.00 -15.82 -15.30
N ALA A 237 -7.49 -16.81 -16.04
CA ALA A 237 -8.19 -17.42 -17.17
C ALA A 237 -9.38 -18.27 -16.71
N GLN A 238 -9.25 -18.94 -15.58
CA GLN A 238 -10.32 -19.76 -14.98
C GLN A 238 -11.16 -18.99 -13.95
N GLN A 239 -10.69 -17.80 -13.55
CA GLN A 239 -11.28 -16.97 -12.49
C GLN A 239 -11.39 -17.73 -11.14
N LYS A 240 -10.35 -18.51 -10.79
CA LYS A 240 -10.32 -19.35 -9.60
C LYS A 240 -9.11 -19.06 -8.72
N TRP A 241 -9.32 -19.13 -7.43
CA TRP A 241 -8.25 -19.11 -6.45
C TRP A 241 -7.54 -20.44 -6.37
N VAL A 242 -6.22 -20.40 -6.22
CA VAL A 242 -5.38 -21.59 -6.18
C VAL A 242 -5.18 -22.03 -4.74
N VAL A 243 -5.47 -23.30 -4.47
CA VAL A 243 -5.27 -23.97 -3.18
C VAL A 243 -4.40 -25.22 -3.38
N GLY A 244 -3.74 -25.69 -2.32
CA GLY A 244 -2.86 -26.87 -2.40
C GLY A 244 -1.62 -26.64 -3.27
N SER A 245 -1.20 -25.39 -3.45
CA SER A 245 -0.04 -25.03 -4.27
C SER A 245 1.27 -25.48 -3.63
N PRO A 246 2.12 -26.25 -4.33
CA PRO A 246 3.49 -26.53 -3.87
C PRO A 246 4.29 -25.24 -3.67
N GLY A 247 4.19 -24.27 -4.58
CA GLY A 247 4.86 -22.97 -4.48
C GLY A 247 4.48 -22.18 -3.23
N PHE A 248 3.23 -22.30 -2.77
CA PHE A 248 2.81 -21.70 -1.51
C PHE A 248 3.57 -22.29 -0.31
N LYS A 249 3.74 -23.61 -0.29
CA LYS A 249 4.55 -24.27 0.74
C LYS A 249 6.02 -23.88 0.65
N ASP A 250 6.56 -23.74 -0.57
CA ASP A 250 7.95 -23.33 -0.78
C ASP A 250 8.21 -21.92 -0.26
N ALA A 251 7.29 -20.98 -0.52
CA ALA A 251 7.37 -19.63 0.03
C ALA A 251 7.28 -19.61 1.57
N LEU A 252 6.39 -20.43 2.17
CA LEU A 252 6.33 -20.61 3.62
C LEU A 252 7.62 -21.26 4.17
N ASN A 253 8.23 -22.20 3.47
CA ASN A 253 9.51 -22.83 3.85
C ASN A 253 10.66 -21.82 3.84
N PHE A 254 10.70 -20.92 2.85
CA PHE A 254 11.68 -19.82 2.84
C PHE A 254 11.52 -18.95 4.09
N LEU A 255 10.30 -18.54 4.39
CA LEU A 255 9.99 -17.73 5.58
C LEU A 255 10.34 -18.47 6.87
N HIS A 256 9.95 -19.74 6.99
CA HIS A 256 10.32 -20.59 8.12
C HIS A 256 11.84 -20.65 8.31
N THR A 257 12.59 -20.82 7.24
CA THR A 257 14.07 -20.86 7.28
C THR A 257 14.62 -19.54 7.83
N VAL A 258 14.13 -18.41 7.34
CA VAL A 258 14.57 -17.09 7.81
C VAL A 258 14.40 -16.94 9.32
N TYR A 259 13.25 -17.31 9.87
CA TYR A 259 12.94 -17.09 11.28
C TYR A 259 13.47 -18.19 12.20
N SER A 260 13.34 -19.46 11.82
CA SER A 260 13.82 -20.58 12.63
C SER A 260 15.36 -20.64 12.75
N GLN A 261 16.05 -20.18 11.71
CA GLN A 261 17.51 -20.06 11.72
C GLN A 261 18.01 -18.72 12.28
N GLY A 262 17.12 -17.83 12.75
CA GLY A 262 17.50 -16.52 13.30
C GLY A 262 18.24 -15.65 12.28
N LEU A 263 17.83 -15.69 11.00
CA LEU A 263 18.33 -14.81 9.95
C LEU A 263 17.53 -13.51 9.89
N GLY A 264 16.27 -13.53 10.35
CA GLY A 264 15.36 -12.39 10.39
C GLY A 264 15.44 -11.59 11.70
N PRO A 265 14.66 -10.51 11.79
CA PRO A 265 14.43 -9.79 13.06
C PRO A 265 13.87 -10.75 14.12
N LYS A 266 14.01 -10.37 15.40
CA LYS A 266 13.29 -11.08 16.47
C LYS A 266 11.80 -11.11 16.16
N VAL A 267 11.11 -12.21 16.42
CA VAL A 267 9.69 -12.39 16.10
C VAL A 267 8.82 -11.23 16.65
N GLN A 268 9.09 -10.79 17.90
CA GLN A 268 8.38 -9.66 18.48
C GLN A 268 8.56 -8.34 17.67
N THR A 269 9.74 -8.12 17.09
CA THR A 269 10.02 -6.96 16.22
C THR A 269 9.35 -7.12 14.87
N ALA A 270 9.47 -8.32 14.26
CA ALA A 270 8.89 -8.63 12.96
C ALA A 270 7.35 -8.50 12.94
N LEU A 271 6.70 -8.83 14.05
CA LEU A 271 5.25 -8.72 14.23
C LEU A 271 4.81 -7.36 14.82
N GLY A 272 5.70 -6.39 14.89
CA GLY A 272 5.38 -5.04 15.35
C GLY A 272 4.63 -4.23 14.30
N VAL A 273 3.57 -3.52 14.70
CA VAL A 273 2.74 -2.69 13.78
C VAL A 273 3.52 -1.57 13.07
N ASN A 274 4.73 -1.25 13.53
CA ASN A 274 5.58 -0.20 12.97
C ASN A 274 6.85 -0.76 12.31
N ILE A 275 6.89 -2.05 11.98
CA ILE A 275 8.11 -2.68 11.47
C ILE A 275 8.64 -1.98 10.22
N GLY A 276 7.80 -1.57 9.28
CA GLY A 276 8.22 -0.84 8.08
C GLY A 276 8.91 0.49 8.41
N ALA A 277 8.33 1.29 9.30
CA ALA A 277 8.95 2.53 9.75
C ALA A 277 10.27 2.27 10.50
N GLN A 278 10.31 1.24 11.36
CA GLN A 278 11.53 0.88 12.09
C GLN A 278 12.65 0.40 11.17
N VAL A 279 12.32 -0.38 10.14
CA VAL A 279 13.29 -0.79 9.11
C VAL A 279 13.84 0.43 8.38
N GLY A 280 12.97 1.29 7.85
CA GLY A 280 13.38 2.44 7.05
C GLY A 280 14.09 3.55 7.82
N THR A 281 13.68 3.82 9.07
CA THR A 281 14.21 4.98 9.82
C THR A 281 15.26 4.63 10.90
N GLU A 282 15.35 3.35 11.28
CA GLU A 282 16.26 2.94 12.35
C GLU A 282 17.22 1.84 11.90
N MET A 283 16.71 0.66 11.49
CA MET A 283 17.54 -0.52 11.29
C MET A 283 18.53 -0.33 10.15
N ILE A 284 18.08 0.15 9.00
CA ILE A 284 18.94 0.39 7.83
C ILE A 284 19.91 1.57 8.07
N PRO A 285 19.46 2.78 8.46
CA PRO A 285 20.37 3.90 8.67
C PRO A 285 21.40 3.69 9.77
N GLN A 286 21.10 2.83 10.75
CA GLN A 286 22.03 2.49 11.86
C GLN A 286 22.94 1.31 11.51
N GLY A 287 22.85 0.73 10.33
CA GLY A 287 23.63 -0.45 9.94
C GLY A 287 23.28 -1.71 10.72
N LYS A 288 22.05 -1.82 11.20
CA LYS A 288 21.55 -2.99 11.98
C LYS A 288 20.82 -4.03 11.13
N LEU A 289 20.61 -3.75 9.85
CA LEU A 289 20.00 -4.65 8.88
C LEU A 289 20.84 -4.68 7.62
N ALA A 290 21.15 -5.88 7.14
CA ALA A 290 22.04 -6.04 5.99
C ALA A 290 21.30 -6.21 4.67
N ILE A 291 20.22 -7.00 4.64
CA ILE A 291 19.40 -7.28 3.45
C ILE A 291 17.94 -7.06 3.80
N ASP A 292 17.20 -6.41 2.91
CA ASP A 292 15.78 -6.09 3.08
C ASP A 292 15.00 -6.36 1.80
N LEU A 293 13.89 -7.09 1.91
CA LEU A 293 12.94 -7.26 0.81
C LEU A 293 11.92 -6.13 0.88
N ASP A 294 12.11 -5.10 0.06
CA ASP A 294 11.29 -3.89 0.11
C ASP A 294 11.17 -3.23 -1.27
N GLY A 295 10.53 -2.08 -1.33
CA GLY A 295 10.17 -1.44 -2.59
C GLY A 295 10.93 -0.18 -2.93
N SER A 296 10.57 0.37 -4.08
CA SER A 296 11.14 1.58 -4.66
C SER A 296 11.04 2.81 -3.75
N TRP A 297 10.07 2.84 -2.84
CA TRP A 297 9.77 3.96 -1.94
C TRP A 297 10.76 4.15 -0.79
N MET A 298 11.68 3.23 -0.55
CA MET A 298 12.59 3.29 0.60
C MET A 298 13.35 4.61 0.73
N PRO A 299 13.84 5.25 -0.37
CA PRO A 299 14.49 6.56 -0.30
C PRO A 299 13.63 7.69 0.27
N ASN A 300 12.30 7.57 0.24
CA ASN A 300 11.40 8.53 0.89
C ASN A 300 11.75 8.74 2.38
N ASN A 301 12.28 7.71 3.03
CA ASN A 301 12.73 7.82 4.41
C ASN A 301 14.02 8.65 4.55
N TRP A 302 14.91 8.65 3.55
CA TRP A 302 16.31 9.06 3.67
C TRP A 302 16.66 10.36 2.95
N ILE A 303 15.82 10.78 1.99
CA ILE A 303 15.98 12.07 1.32
C ILE A 303 15.85 13.23 2.33
N ARG A 304 16.28 14.42 1.93
CA ARG A 304 16.33 15.60 2.81
C ARG A 304 15.01 15.95 3.49
N THR A 305 13.89 15.67 2.84
CA THR A 305 12.53 15.91 3.32
C THR A 305 11.90 14.72 4.04
N GLY A 306 12.59 13.58 4.06
CA GLY A 306 12.09 12.36 4.68
C GLY A 306 12.19 12.37 6.22
N PRO A 307 11.56 11.41 6.87
CA PRO A 307 11.53 11.31 8.34
C PRO A 307 12.90 11.01 8.95
N LYS A 308 13.86 10.50 8.18
CA LYS A 308 15.22 10.19 8.61
C LYS A 308 16.24 10.60 7.55
N PRO A 309 16.51 11.89 7.36
CA PRO A 309 17.51 12.35 6.39
C PRO A 309 18.85 11.65 6.61
N TRP A 310 19.32 10.92 5.59
CA TRP A 310 20.54 10.13 5.66
C TRP A 310 21.30 10.18 4.31
N PRO A 311 22.05 11.26 4.02
CA PRO A 311 22.67 11.46 2.70
C PRO A 311 23.59 10.31 2.25
N GLN A 312 24.17 9.55 3.19
CA GLN A 312 25.07 8.44 2.89
C GLN A 312 24.35 7.22 2.29
N TRP A 313 23.01 7.19 2.26
CA TRP A 313 22.28 6.06 1.71
C TRP A 313 22.65 5.74 0.25
N GLU A 314 22.89 6.76 -0.57
CA GLU A 314 23.23 6.59 -1.99
C GLU A 314 24.52 5.78 -2.22
N THR A 315 25.47 5.93 -1.31
CA THR A 315 26.75 5.20 -1.35
C THR A 315 26.73 3.90 -0.53
N THR A 316 25.88 3.83 0.50
CA THR A 316 25.85 2.71 1.44
C THR A 316 24.93 1.58 0.94
N MET A 317 23.79 1.95 0.39
CA MET A 317 22.80 0.96 -0.09
C MET A 317 23.07 0.57 -1.55
N GLY A 318 22.73 -0.67 -1.86
CA GLY A 318 22.67 -1.20 -3.21
C GLY A 318 21.37 -1.94 -3.42
N GLU A 319 21.02 -2.17 -4.67
CA GLU A 319 19.79 -2.81 -5.10
C GLU A 319 20.09 -4.08 -5.90
N ALA A 320 19.22 -5.08 -5.77
CA ALA A 320 19.18 -6.27 -6.61
C ALA A 320 17.74 -6.68 -6.89
N ALA A 321 17.49 -7.28 -8.05
CA ALA A 321 16.21 -7.90 -8.29
C ALA A 321 16.01 -9.12 -7.37
N MET A 322 14.78 -9.36 -6.91
CA MET A 322 14.48 -10.62 -6.23
C MET A 322 14.59 -11.76 -7.23
N PRO A 323 15.43 -12.79 -6.99
CA PRO A 323 15.52 -13.92 -7.90
C PRO A 323 14.28 -14.80 -7.80
N THR A 324 13.97 -15.50 -8.88
CA THR A 324 13.06 -16.64 -8.83
C THR A 324 13.68 -17.79 -8.02
N GLN A 325 12.86 -18.72 -7.57
CA GLN A 325 13.27 -19.80 -6.64
C GLN A 325 14.55 -20.53 -7.08
N ASN A 326 14.60 -20.94 -8.34
CA ASN A 326 15.70 -21.71 -8.92
C ASN A 326 16.34 -21.03 -10.15
N GLY A 327 16.11 -19.71 -10.32
CA GLY A 327 16.59 -18.98 -11.48
C GLY A 327 15.79 -19.23 -12.77
N GLN A 328 14.59 -19.85 -12.66
CA GLN A 328 13.72 -20.14 -13.80
C GLN A 328 13.11 -18.88 -14.40
N ASP A 329 12.47 -19.02 -15.56
CA ASP A 329 11.85 -17.96 -16.35
C ASP A 329 12.85 -16.84 -16.67
N LYS A 330 12.53 -15.61 -16.28
CA LYS A 330 13.43 -14.46 -16.44
C LYS A 330 14.53 -14.37 -15.37
N GLY A 331 14.58 -15.32 -14.44
CA GLY A 331 15.53 -15.35 -13.32
C GLY A 331 15.25 -14.31 -12.24
N LYS A 332 14.19 -13.52 -12.38
CA LYS A 332 13.83 -12.44 -11.45
C LYS A 332 12.32 -12.23 -11.40
N VAL A 333 11.86 -11.67 -10.30
CA VAL A 333 10.45 -11.39 -10.02
C VAL A 333 10.34 -10.08 -9.25
N SER A 334 9.26 -9.36 -9.49
CA SER A 334 8.86 -8.19 -8.71
C SER A 334 7.37 -8.22 -8.44
N MET A 335 6.93 -7.44 -7.46
CA MET A 335 5.54 -7.13 -7.20
C MET A 335 5.31 -5.65 -7.38
N SER A 336 4.18 -5.28 -7.97
CA SER A 336 3.71 -3.90 -8.05
C SER A 336 2.39 -3.73 -7.32
N GLY A 337 2.26 -2.61 -6.68
CA GLY A 337 1.05 -2.09 -6.12
C GLY A 337 0.80 -0.68 -6.63
N GLY A 338 0.50 0.20 -5.71
CA GLY A 338 0.30 1.61 -5.98
C GLY A 338 -1.01 2.11 -5.42
N TRP A 339 -1.19 3.39 -5.56
CA TRP A 339 -2.33 4.11 -5.01
C TRP A 339 -3.07 4.86 -6.12
N ALA A 340 -4.32 5.14 -5.87
CA ALA A 340 -5.19 5.83 -6.81
C ALA A 340 -6.08 6.85 -6.10
N TRP A 341 -6.51 7.86 -6.83
CA TRP A 341 -7.55 8.76 -6.41
C TRP A 341 -8.90 8.26 -6.92
N SER A 342 -9.84 8.06 -6.01
CA SER A 342 -11.21 7.60 -6.30
C SER A 342 -12.25 8.57 -5.77
N ILE A 343 -13.40 8.61 -6.42
CA ILE A 343 -14.55 9.42 -5.99
C ILE A 343 -15.59 8.50 -5.37
N PRO A 344 -15.93 8.69 -4.09
CA PRO A 344 -16.99 7.92 -3.45
C PRO A 344 -18.35 8.08 -4.14
N ALA A 345 -19.15 7.02 -4.17
CA ALA A 345 -20.49 7.04 -4.76
C ALA A 345 -21.42 8.07 -4.09
N LYS A 346 -21.17 8.36 -2.80
CA LYS A 346 -21.95 9.32 -2.00
C LYS A 346 -21.26 10.69 -1.83
N ALA A 347 -20.24 10.99 -2.65
CA ALA A 347 -19.61 12.30 -2.71
C ALA A 347 -20.62 13.39 -3.10
N LYS A 348 -20.53 14.56 -2.45
CA LYS A 348 -21.48 15.66 -2.65
C LYS A 348 -21.05 16.62 -3.76
N ASN A 349 -19.74 16.82 -3.91
CA ASN A 349 -19.16 17.82 -4.84
C ASN A 349 -18.25 17.11 -5.87
N THR A 350 -18.81 16.16 -6.61
CA THR A 350 -18.10 15.29 -7.54
C THR A 350 -17.29 16.06 -8.60
N ASP A 351 -17.89 17.09 -9.23
CA ASP A 351 -17.21 17.87 -10.27
C ASP A 351 -16.02 18.66 -9.73
N LEU A 352 -16.16 19.21 -8.52
CA LEU A 352 -15.05 19.93 -7.87
C LEU A 352 -13.96 18.95 -7.41
N ALA A 353 -14.34 17.77 -6.89
CA ALA A 353 -13.40 16.71 -6.55
C ALA A 353 -12.62 16.24 -7.79
N TRP A 354 -13.30 16.07 -8.92
CA TRP A 354 -12.65 15.73 -10.19
C TRP A 354 -11.65 16.80 -10.64
N LYS A 355 -12.02 18.09 -10.56
CA LYS A 355 -11.08 19.19 -10.88
C LYS A 355 -9.85 19.19 -9.98
N PHE A 356 -10.03 18.94 -8.69
CA PHE A 356 -8.91 18.84 -7.77
C PHE A 356 -8.04 17.63 -8.09
N LEU A 357 -8.63 16.46 -8.36
CA LEU A 357 -7.92 15.27 -8.82
C LEU A 357 -7.07 15.59 -10.06
N GLN A 358 -7.66 16.23 -11.08
CA GLN A 358 -6.91 16.61 -12.29
C GLN A 358 -5.71 17.52 -11.97
N SER A 359 -5.81 18.39 -10.96
CA SER A 359 -4.69 19.25 -10.56
C SER A 359 -3.55 18.48 -9.88
N LEU A 360 -3.87 17.40 -9.16
CA LEU A 360 -2.88 16.49 -8.58
C LEU A 360 -2.15 15.67 -9.66
N GLU A 361 -2.80 15.44 -10.78
CA GLU A 361 -2.36 14.54 -11.85
C GLU A 361 -1.83 15.29 -13.10
N THR A 362 -1.49 16.56 -12.97
CA THR A 362 -0.72 17.24 -14.02
C THR A 362 0.67 16.63 -14.15
N GLU A 363 1.31 16.78 -15.30
CA GLU A 363 2.68 16.31 -15.52
C GLU A 363 3.64 16.80 -14.42
N THR A 364 3.57 18.10 -14.11
CA THR A 364 4.41 18.71 -13.06
C THR A 364 4.10 18.16 -11.67
N ALA A 365 2.83 18.07 -11.28
CA ALA A 365 2.44 17.59 -9.96
C ALA A 365 2.78 16.09 -9.80
N SER A 366 2.51 15.28 -10.82
CA SER A 366 2.87 13.86 -10.85
C SER A 366 4.39 13.66 -10.74
N ALA A 367 5.19 14.44 -11.47
CA ALA A 367 6.65 14.39 -11.36
C ALA A 367 7.14 14.78 -9.96
N GLN A 368 6.61 15.86 -9.40
CA GLN A 368 6.92 16.30 -8.03
C GLN A 368 6.59 15.23 -7.00
N TRP A 369 5.36 14.69 -7.08
CA TRP A 369 4.89 13.67 -6.15
C TRP A 369 5.76 12.41 -6.18
N ASN A 370 5.96 11.85 -7.36
CA ASN A 370 6.71 10.60 -7.50
C ASN A 370 8.18 10.75 -7.11
N ASN A 371 8.79 11.93 -7.31
CA ASN A 371 10.14 12.18 -6.85
C ASN A 371 10.24 12.28 -5.32
N VAL A 372 9.32 13.01 -4.65
CA VAL A 372 9.38 13.15 -3.18
C VAL A 372 8.89 11.90 -2.47
N ASN A 373 8.02 11.11 -3.10
CA ASN A 373 7.52 9.85 -2.55
C ASN A 373 8.41 8.65 -2.94
N ALA A 374 9.37 8.85 -3.84
CA ALA A 374 10.25 7.80 -4.39
C ALA A 374 9.44 6.64 -5.01
N THR A 375 8.34 6.95 -5.69
CA THR A 375 7.48 6.00 -6.38
C THR A 375 7.63 6.12 -7.89
N ILE A 376 6.99 5.21 -8.63
CA ILE A 376 7.06 5.16 -10.09
C ILE A 376 5.81 5.81 -10.67
N PRO A 377 5.94 6.83 -11.54
CA PRO A 377 4.79 7.47 -12.18
C PRO A 377 3.99 6.49 -13.04
N THR A 378 2.68 6.54 -12.93
CA THR A 378 1.77 5.81 -13.83
C THR A 378 1.57 6.54 -15.17
N ARG A 379 1.89 7.83 -15.22
CA ARG A 379 1.97 8.62 -16.45
C ARG A 379 3.25 8.27 -17.20
N GLN A 380 3.12 7.80 -18.44
CA GLN A 380 4.25 7.38 -19.29
C GLN A 380 5.16 8.56 -19.69
N ASP A 381 4.61 9.76 -19.88
CA ASP A 381 5.38 10.97 -20.16
C ASP A 381 6.31 11.32 -18.99
N VAL A 382 5.83 11.23 -17.74
CA VAL A 382 6.65 11.46 -16.55
C VAL A 382 7.63 10.31 -16.30
N ALA A 383 7.19 9.06 -16.43
CA ALA A 383 8.04 7.88 -16.21
C ALA A 383 9.23 7.80 -17.18
N ALA A 384 9.07 8.35 -18.39
CA ALA A 384 10.12 8.42 -19.39
C ALA A 384 11.00 9.68 -19.31
N ASP A 385 10.64 10.65 -18.45
CA ASP A 385 11.39 11.89 -18.32
C ASP A 385 12.78 11.64 -17.71
N PRO A 386 13.88 12.03 -18.40
CA PRO A 386 15.22 11.93 -17.87
C PRO A 386 15.41 12.66 -16.53
N THR A 387 14.64 13.71 -16.25
CA THR A 387 14.68 14.44 -14.99
C THR A 387 14.18 13.57 -13.85
N TYR A 388 13.06 12.85 -14.05
CA TYR A 388 12.55 11.86 -13.09
C TYR A 388 13.56 10.72 -12.91
N LEU A 389 14.03 10.11 -14.00
CA LEU A 389 14.92 8.94 -13.94
C LEU A 389 16.25 9.24 -13.24
N LYS A 390 16.71 10.50 -13.25
CA LYS A 390 17.96 10.94 -12.61
C LYS A 390 17.76 11.58 -11.24
N ALA A 391 16.52 11.82 -10.82
CA ALA A 391 16.22 12.51 -9.56
C ALA A 391 16.67 11.72 -8.34
N LEU A 392 16.56 10.39 -8.40
CA LEU A 392 17.11 9.46 -7.40
C LEU A 392 17.92 8.38 -8.11
N PRO A 393 19.06 7.94 -7.56
CA PRO A 393 19.91 6.94 -8.20
C PRO A 393 19.23 5.60 -8.44
N THR A 394 18.13 5.32 -7.70
CA THR A 394 17.39 4.06 -7.75
C THR A 394 16.20 4.07 -8.71
N ASN A 395 15.78 5.25 -9.20
CA ASN A 395 14.60 5.36 -10.07
C ASN A 395 14.73 4.51 -11.34
N GLN A 396 15.90 4.52 -11.96
CA GLN A 396 16.13 3.72 -13.18
C GLN A 396 16.06 2.22 -12.90
N PHE A 397 16.63 1.77 -11.78
CA PHE A 397 16.61 0.36 -11.40
C PHE A 397 15.19 -0.13 -11.14
N PHE A 398 14.45 0.51 -10.26
CA PHE A 398 13.10 0.09 -9.92
C PHE A 398 12.10 0.27 -11.07
N SER A 399 12.20 1.33 -11.86
CA SER A 399 11.40 1.48 -13.09
C SER A 399 11.67 0.35 -14.09
N GLY A 400 12.92 -0.14 -14.15
CA GLY A 400 13.29 -1.28 -14.98
C GLY A 400 12.65 -2.61 -14.56
N LEU A 401 12.25 -2.77 -13.30
CA LEU A 401 11.56 -3.96 -12.80
C LEU A 401 10.07 -4.03 -13.18
N VAL A 402 9.47 -2.94 -13.67
CA VAL A 402 8.05 -2.92 -14.09
C VAL A 402 7.76 -4.00 -15.14
N ALA A 403 8.72 -4.35 -15.98
CA ALA A 403 8.58 -5.40 -17.00
C ALA A 403 8.53 -6.83 -16.42
N ASP A 404 8.94 -7.00 -15.16
CA ASP A 404 9.07 -8.29 -14.48
C ASP A 404 8.14 -8.40 -13.25
N THR A 405 7.17 -7.48 -13.15
CA THR A 405 6.30 -7.37 -12.00
C THR A 405 4.99 -8.12 -12.19
N TYR A 406 4.48 -8.63 -11.08
CA TYR A 406 3.12 -9.11 -10.94
C TYR A 406 2.30 -8.12 -10.11
N TYR A 407 1.00 -8.13 -10.34
CA TYR A 407 0.04 -7.34 -9.56
C TYR A 407 -0.82 -8.28 -8.72
N ARG A 408 -1.28 -7.78 -7.61
CA ARG A 408 -2.30 -8.45 -6.79
C ARG A 408 -3.54 -8.77 -7.63
N PRO A 409 -4.22 -9.90 -7.40
CA PRO A 409 -5.46 -10.19 -8.09
C PRO A 409 -6.50 -9.09 -7.90
N GLY A 410 -6.91 -8.42 -8.98
CA GLY A 410 -7.91 -7.34 -8.97
C GLY A 410 -9.33 -7.87 -8.84
N VAL A 411 -9.62 -8.65 -7.80
CA VAL A 411 -10.92 -9.27 -7.53
C VAL A 411 -11.40 -8.98 -6.10
N PRO A 412 -12.71 -8.89 -5.85
CA PRO A 412 -13.24 -8.42 -4.56
C PRO A 412 -12.79 -9.22 -3.33
N ALA A 413 -12.49 -10.51 -3.50
CA ALA A 413 -12.08 -11.38 -2.39
C ALA A 413 -10.60 -11.25 -2.02
N TYR A 414 -9.79 -10.49 -2.77
CA TYR A 414 -8.35 -10.42 -2.54
C TYR A 414 -8.00 -10.03 -1.09
N THR A 415 -8.66 -9.03 -0.52
CA THR A 415 -8.37 -8.57 0.86
C THR A 415 -8.57 -9.68 1.92
N GLN A 416 -9.52 -10.59 1.70
CA GLN A 416 -9.75 -11.73 2.58
C GLN A 416 -8.66 -12.78 2.40
N VAL A 417 -8.25 -13.04 1.16
CA VAL A 417 -7.17 -13.97 0.84
C VAL A 417 -5.83 -13.46 1.34
N SER A 418 -5.54 -12.15 1.17
CA SER A 418 -4.36 -11.52 1.75
C SER A 418 -4.31 -11.68 3.27
N SER A 419 -5.42 -11.48 3.96
CA SER A 419 -5.50 -11.73 5.41
C SER A 419 -5.22 -13.20 5.77
N ALA A 420 -5.64 -14.16 4.94
CA ALA A 420 -5.33 -15.58 5.14
C ALA A 420 -3.84 -15.88 4.92
N ILE A 421 -3.20 -15.23 3.92
CA ILE A 421 -1.75 -15.30 3.71
C ILE A 421 -1.02 -14.81 4.97
N GLN A 422 -1.37 -13.61 5.47
CA GLN A 422 -0.74 -13.01 6.64
C GLN A 422 -0.83 -13.90 7.88
N LYS A 423 -1.98 -14.55 8.11
CA LYS A 423 -2.16 -15.52 9.20
C LYS A 423 -1.30 -16.77 9.03
N ALA A 424 -1.20 -17.31 7.81
CA ALA A 424 -0.35 -18.46 7.53
C ALA A 424 1.12 -18.12 7.80
N MET A 425 1.58 -16.95 7.34
CA MET A 425 2.92 -16.44 7.61
C MET A 425 3.19 -16.30 9.11
N GLU A 426 2.27 -15.66 9.84
CA GLU A 426 2.41 -15.45 11.29
C GLU A 426 2.53 -16.76 12.06
N SER A 427 1.71 -17.75 11.71
CA SER A 427 1.73 -19.06 12.36
C SER A 427 3.05 -19.81 12.17
N VAL A 428 3.66 -19.66 10.99
CA VAL A 428 4.98 -20.26 10.68
C VAL A 428 6.11 -19.46 11.36
N THR A 429 6.05 -18.13 11.31
CA THR A 429 7.06 -17.25 11.92
C THR A 429 7.13 -17.42 13.44
N THR A 430 5.99 -17.62 14.08
CA THR A 430 5.91 -17.84 15.55
C THR A 430 6.20 -19.28 15.95
N GLY A 431 6.28 -20.22 14.99
CA GLY A 431 6.39 -21.65 15.27
C GLY A 431 5.09 -22.29 15.81
N GLN A 432 3.96 -21.60 15.74
CA GLN A 432 2.65 -22.12 16.15
C GLN A 432 2.14 -23.23 15.23
N ALA A 433 2.53 -23.23 13.95
CA ALA A 433 2.18 -24.26 13.00
C ALA A 433 3.39 -24.66 12.16
N SER A 434 3.40 -25.94 11.77
CA SER A 434 4.28 -26.39 10.67
C SER A 434 3.85 -25.77 9.35
N VAL A 435 4.74 -25.74 8.37
CA VAL A 435 4.46 -25.26 7.02
C VAL A 435 3.24 -25.95 6.39
N ASP A 436 3.16 -27.29 6.51
CA ASP A 436 2.03 -28.07 5.99
C ASP A 436 0.70 -27.69 6.66
N LYS A 437 0.72 -27.48 7.98
CA LYS A 437 -0.48 -27.07 8.72
C LYS A 437 -0.91 -25.66 8.34
N ALA A 438 0.02 -24.73 8.23
CA ALA A 438 -0.24 -23.36 7.83
C ALA A 438 -0.82 -23.28 6.40
N ALA A 439 -0.22 -24.02 5.44
CA ALA A 439 -0.72 -24.10 4.08
C ALA A 439 -2.13 -24.71 4.01
N SER A 440 -2.38 -25.82 4.73
CA SER A 440 -3.71 -26.42 4.80
C SER A 440 -4.76 -25.49 5.45
N THR A 441 -4.36 -24.69 6.44
CA THR A 441 -5.25 -23.70 7.05
C THR A 441 -5.58 -22.60 6.07
N PHE A 442 -4.58 -22.08 5.33
CA PHE A 442 -4.78 -21.11 4.25
C PHE A 442 -5.77 -21.63 3.20
N ASP A 443 -5.61 -22.86 2.72
CA ASP A 443 -6.51 -23.48 1.74
C ASP A 443 -7.97 -23.49 2.24
N ASN A 444 -8.18 -23.79 3.52
CA ASN A 444 -9.52 -23.79 4.12
C ASN A 444 -10.08 -22.38 4.29
N ASP A 445 -9.27 -21.43 4.70
CA ASP A 445 -9.66 -20.03 4.84
C ASP A 445 -10.06 -19.43 3.48
N VAL A 446 -9.30 -19.73 2.41
CA VAL A 446 -9.63 -19.32 1.04
C VAL A 446 -10.96 -19.93 0.61
N LYS A 447 -11.13 -21.28 0.76
CA LYS A 447 -12.39 -21.95 0.41
C LYS A 447 -13.59 -21.37 1.17
N SER A 448 -13.38 -21.01 2.42
CA SER A 448 -14.44 -20.38 3.25
C SER A 448 -14.76 -18.97 2.78
N ALA A 449 -13.77 -18.21 2.34
CA ALA A 449 -13.95 -16.82 1.90
C ALA A 449 -14.62 -16.72 0.52
N VAL A 450 -14.25 -17.60 -0.42
CA VAL A 450 -14.66 -17.48 -1.82
C VAL A 450 -15.66 -18.56 -2.26
N GLY A 451 -15.85 -19.60 -1.48
CA GLY A 451 -16.60 -20.82 -1.85
C GLY A 451 -15.70 -21.83 -2.58
N ALA A 452 -15.90 -23.11 -2.30
CA ALA A 452 -15.10 -24.20 -2.87
C ALA A 452 -15.09 -24.24 -4.41
N ASP A 453 -16.26 -23.91 -5.02
CA ASP A 453 -16.42 -23.88 -6.49
C ASP A 453 -15.58 -22.79 -7.17
N ASN A 454 -15.16 -21.76 -6.43
CA ASN A 454 -14.28 -20.70 -6.91
C ASN A 454 -12.80 -20.98 -6.61
N THR A 455 -12.46 -22.22 -6.26
CA THR A 455 -11.09 -22.66 -6.04
C THR A 455 -10.69 -23.74 -7.04
N MET A 456 -9.39 -23.88 -7.24
CA MET A 456 -8.78 -24.94 -8.03
C MET A 456 -7.51 -25.44 -7.36
N GLN A 457 -7.12 -26.69 -7.68
CA GLN A 457 -5.87 -27.25 -7.20
C GLN A 457 -4.68 -26.61 -7.92
N GLY A 458 -3.66 -26.19 -7.17
CA GLY A 458 -2.41 -25.72 -7.74
C GLY A 458 -1.68 -26.86 -8.46
N THR A 459 -1.12 -26.51 -9.61
CA THR A 459 -0.19 -27.38 -10.35
C THR A 459 1.24 -26.98 -10.00
N GLN A 460 2.18 -27.94 -10.21
CA GLN A 460 3.61 -27.68 -10.04
C GLN A 460 4.13 -26.73 -11.11
#